data_2523af957f2d0309a0e373643744d719
#
_entry.id   2523af957f2d0309a0e373643744d719
#
_cell.length_a   1.000
_cell.length_b   1.000
_cell.length_c   1.000
_cell.angle_alpha   90.00
_cell.angle_beta   90.00
_cell.angle_gamma   90.00
#
_symmetry.space_group_name_H-M   'P 1'
#
loop_
_entity.id
_entity.type
_entity.pdbx_description
1 polymer ?
#
loop_
_entity_poly.entity_id
_entity_poly.type
_entity_poly.pdbx_seq_one_letter_code
_entity_poly.pdbx_strand_id
1 'polypeptide(L)'
;MDILEQIRANYGSFTPPPQRDPLVRPRQRISDFILNYPEQCCFLSLRSFAQQVGTTEVTVLNFCRGLGLGSYMDLKKALQDYLIVRVNAGDRLKLAVAGSGSAQDLYQRVCRAEREALQSTLDGNSVELLLAFTQALRRARRIFIAAHDFSRFPAGYLEHRLLSLELDCCILDLQARQDMFRRPPRDGLLIAITVPPYGNDTIALTRYCASIGMPVAALTDRPDSPVARCAQTTLLCHVELMGMTNSFTSMVGLVDTLAMLYTFTSGAPTQEEKTCRDTLHRKFDSCFSDPNTSI
;
A
#
# COMPACT_ATOMS: atom_id res chain seq x y z
N MET A 1 10.46 14.48 12.09
CA MET A 1 11.79 14.88 11.51
C MET A 1 12.10 13.84 10.47
N ASP A 2 12.31 14.25 9.23
CA ASP A 2 12.64 13.30 8.16
C ASP A 2 14.11 12.86 8.25
N ILE A 3 14.49 11.81 7.51
CA ILE A 3 15.84 11.24 7.58
C ILE A 3 16.93 12.24 7.19
N LEU A 4 16.67 13.12 6.21
CA LEU A 4 17.67 14.12 5.80
C LEU A 4 17.80 15.24 6.84
N GLU A 5 16.69 15.63 7.50
CA GLU A 5 16.74 16.55 8.65
C GLU A 5 17.52 15.95 9.81
N GLN A 6 17.31 14.66 10.10
CA GLN A 6 18.03 13.94 11.13
C GLN A 6 19.53 13.85 10.81
N ILE A 7 19.90 13.58 9.56
CA ILE A 7 21.31 13.57 9.13
C ILE A 7 21.91 14.96 9.24
N ARG A 8 21.21 16.02 8.82
CA ARG A 8 21.68 17.40 8.96
C ARG A 8 21.89 17.79 10.43
N ALA A 9 20.93 17.45 11.29
CA ALA A 9 21.02 17.75 12.73
C ALA A 9 22.21 17.07 13.41
N ASN A 10 22.50 15.80 13.02
CA ASN A 10 23.56 15.02 13.65
C ASN A 10 24.95 15.26 13.03
N TYR A 11 25.03 15.64 11.76
CA TYR A 11 26.28 15.70 11.01
C TYR A 11 26.47 16.98 10.20
N GLY A 12 25.44 17.80 10.02
CA GLY A 12 25.48 18.99 9.16
C GLY A 12 26.03 20.26 9.79
N SER A 13 26.23 20.30 11.12
CA SER A 13 26.76 21.47 11.83
C SER A 13 28.23 21.28 12.24
N PHE A 14 28.95 20.47 11.49
CA PHE A 14 30.33 20.17 11.84
C PHE A 14 31.26 21.32 11.47
N THR A 15 31.55 22.21 12.43
CA THR A 15 32.82 22.92 12.47
C THR A 15 33.91 21.86 12.55
N PRO A 16 34.92 21.83 11.64
CA PRO A 16 35.90 20.78 11.66
C PRO A 16 36.57 20.75 13.07
N PRO A 17 36.53 19.60 13.76
CA PRO A 17 37.22 19.48 15.01
C PRO A 17 38.72 19.56 14.76
N PRO A 18 39.48 19.87 15.74
CA PRO A 18 40.95 19.91 15.63
C PRO A 18 41.46 18.56 15.10
N GLN A 19 42.35 18.61 14.19
CA GLN A 19 42.94 17.68 13.21
C GLN A 19 43.17 16.19 13.57
N ARG A 20 42.57 15.59 14.62
CA ARG A 20 43.00 14.28 15.17
C ARG A 20 41.97 13.18 15.25
N ASP A 21 40.72 13.35 14.82
CA ASP A 21 39.79 12.24 14.83
C ASP A 21 39.61 11.66 13.40
N PRO A 22 40.25 10.52 13.10
CA PRO A 22 40.16 9.90 11.76
C PRO A 22 38.76 9.40 11.41
N LEU A 23 37.83 9.31 12.38
CA LEU A 23 36.44 8.86 12.17
C LEU A 23 35.53 9.97 11.68
N VAL A 24 35.87 11.22 11.88
CA VAL A 24 35.04 12.38 11.50
C VAL A 24 34.93 12.52 9.99
N ARG A 25 36.06 12.42 9.29
CA ARG A 25 36.07 12.55 7.81
C ARG A 25 35.22 11.50 7.08
N PRO A 26 35.26 10.21 7.39
CA PRO A 26 34.42 9.23 6.75
C PRO A 26 32.91 9.44 6.99
N ARG A 27 32.50 9.80 8.20
CA ARG A 27 31.10 10.09 8.54
C ARG A 27 30.58 11.32 7.81
N GLN A 28 31.40 12.36 7.69
CA GLN A 28 31.05 13.57 6.91
C GLN A 28 30.85 13.24 5.43
N ARG A 29 31.75 12.44 4.82
CA ARG A 29 31.59 11.99 3.44
C ARG A 29 30.32 11.19 3.20
N ILE A 30 29.94 10.31 4.17
CA ILE A 30 28.67 9.58 4.10
C ILE A 30 27.49 10.55 4.15
N SER A 31 27.50 11.49 5.10
CA SER A 31 26.45 12.52 5.22
C SER A 31 26.32 13.36 3.96
N ASP A 32 27.43 13.90 3.47
CA ASP A 32 27.47 14.75 2.29
C ASP A 32 26.96 14.00 1.04
N PHE A 33 27.32 12.72 0.88
CA PHE A 33 26.86 11.91 -0.24
C PHE A 33 25.36 11.66 -0.15
N ILE A 34 24.81 11.31 1.02
CA ILE A 34 23.37 11.11 1.20
C ILE A 34 22.59 12.40 0.98
N LEU A 35 23.09 13.54 1.48
CA LEU A 35 22.40 14.83 1.37
C LEU A 35 22.39 15.36 -0.07
N ASN A 36 23.43 15.07 -0.85
CA ASN A 36 23.54 15.52 -2.24
C ASN A 36 22.91 14.55 -3.26
N TYR A 37 22.88 13.25 -2.95
CA TYR A 37 22.46 12.19 -3.86
C TYR A 37 21.54 11.16 -3.18
N PRO A 38 20.45 11.59 -2.51
CA PRO A 38 19.58 10.67 -1.76
C PRO A 38 18.97 9.59 -2.67
N GLU A 39 18.67 9.95 -3.94
CA GLU A 39 18.12 9.04 -4.94
C GLU A 39 19.06 7.87 -5.22
N GLN A 40 20.36 8.16 -5.42
CA GLN A 40 21.34 7.12 -5.70
C GLN A 40 21.52 6.17 -4.53
N CYS A 41 21.45 6.70 -3.29
CA CYS A 41 21.61 5.92 -2.07
C CYS A 41 20.56 4.82 -1.95
N CYS A 42 19.34 5.03 -2.49
CA CYS A 42 18.25 4.06 -2.45
C CYS A 42 18.55 2.77 -3.22
N PHE A 43 19.45 2.81 -4.21
CA PHE A 43 19.72 1.67 -5.10
C PHE A 43 21.05 0.98 -4.82
N LEU A 44 21.99 1.65 -4.17
CA LEU A 44 23.31 1.08 -3.90
C LEU A 44 23.23 -0.06 -2.87
N SER A 45 24.01 -1.12 -3.12
CA SER A 45 24.30 -2.11 -2.09
C SER A 45 25.21 -1.49 -1.01
N LEU A 46 25.25 -2.05 0.19
CA LEU A 46 26.14 -1.58 1.25
C LEU A 46 27.60 -1.50 0.75
N ARG A 47 28.05 -2.52 0.03
CA ARG A 47 29.40 -2.58 -0.55
C ARG A 47 29.62 -1.48 -1.59
N SER A 48 28.68 -1.30 -2.54
CA SER A 48 28.77 -0.28 -3.58
C SER A 48 28.74 1.13 -2.99
N PHE A 49 27.88 1.35 -1.97
CA PHE A 49 27.81 2.61 -1.24
C PHE A 49 29.14 2.93 -0.53
N ALA A 50 29.69 1.98 0.20
CA ALA A 50 30.97 2.15 0.91
C ALA A 50 32.12 2.46 -0.06
N GLN A 51 32.17 1.79 -1.21
CA GLN A 51 33.14 2.05 -2.28
C GLN A 51 33.00 3.46 -2.85
N GLN A 52 31.77 3.88 -3.17
CA GLN A 52 31.51 5.18 -3.80
C GLN A 52 31.83 6.35 -2.86
N VAL A 53 31.58 6.19 -1.56
CA VAL A 53 31.90 7.18 -0.53
C VAL A 53 33.40 7.10 -0.11
N GLY A 54 34.11 6.06 -0.53
CA GLY A 54 35.51 5.85 -0.18
C GLY A 54 35.70 5.51 1.32
N THR A 55 34.85 4.58 1.85
CA THR A 55 34.87 4.13 3.24
C THR A 55 34.68 2.62 3.34
N THR A 56 34.59 2.09 4.55
CA THR A 56 34.34 0.66 4.79
C THR A 56 32.86 0.41 5.10
N GLU A 57 32.36 -0.79 4.81
CA GLU A 57 31.01 -1.22 5.15
C GLU A 57 30.72 -1.07 6.65
N VAL A 58 31.71 -1.40 7.50
CA VAL A 58 31.60 -1.24 8.97
C VAL A 58 31.37 0.22 9.35
N THR A 59 32.05 1.16 8.68
CA THR A 59 31.88 2.59 8.94
C THR A 59 30.46 3.06 8.57
N VAL A 60 29.91 2.56 7.44
CA VAL A 60 28.54 2.85 7.03
C VAL A 60 27.54 2.29 8.05
N LEU A 61 27.71 1.05 8.50
CA LEU A 61 26.85 0.46 9.54
C LEU A 61 26.91 1.22 10.86
N ASN A 62 28.10 1.69 11.27
CA ASN A 62 28.23 2.52 12.46
C ASN A 62 27.59 3.90 12.29
N PHE A 63 27.60 4.46 11.08
CA PHE A 63 26.85 5.67 10.76
C PHE A 63 25.34 5.46 10.91
N CYS A 64 24.78 4.36 10.38
CA CYS A 64 23.37 3.99 10.54
C CYS A 64 22.99 3.87 12.04
N ARG A 65 23.81 3.18 12.84
CA ARG A 65 23.60 3.07 14.29
C ARG A 65 23.62 4.43 14.99
N GLY A 66 24.49 5.35 14.56
CA GLY A 66 24.55 6.72 15.07
C GLY A 66 23.29 7.55 14.77
N LEU A 67 22.51 7.14 13.77
CA LEU A 67 21.19 7.69 13.46
C LEU A 67 20.05 6.95 14.17
N GLY A 68 20.33 5.96 15.00
CA GLY A 68 19.31 5.13 15.65
C GLY A 68 18.71 4.05 14.73
N LEU A 69 19.35 3.80 13.57
CA LEU A 69 18.91 2.78 12.61
C LEU A 69 19.61 1.44 12.89
N GLY A 70 18.88 0.34 12.82
CA GLY A 70 19.40 -1.01 13.10
C GLY A 70 20.31 -1.54 12.00
N SER A 71 20.07 -1.15 10.75
CA SER A 71 20.74 -1.67 9.55
C SER A 71 20.89 -0.63 8.44
N TYR A 72 21.69 -0.98 7.42
CA TYR A 72 21.76 -0.20 6.17
C TYR A 72 20.45 -0.26 5.38
N MET A 73 19.70 -1.35 5.50
CA MET A 73 18.37 -1.46 4.88
C MET A 73 17.38 -0.47 5.47
N ASP A 74 17.45 -0.20 6.78
CA ASP A 74 16.61 0.81 7.43
C ASP A 74 16.93 2.21 6.91
N LEU A 75 18.21 2.53 6.68
CA LEU A 75 18.62 3.79 6.04
C LEU A 75 18.05 3.90 4.63
N LYS A 76 18.16 2.85 3.82
CA LYS A 76 17.58 2.83 2.46
C LYS A 76 16.08 3.04 2.50
N LYS A 77 15.38 2.35 3.37
CA LYS A 77 13.92 2.49 3.52
C LYS A 77 13.54 3.91 3.93
N ALA A 78 14.23 4.49 4.90
CA ALA A 78 13.96 5.87 5.32
C ALA A 78 14.21 6.90 4.20
N LEU A 79 15.21 6.67 3.34
CA LEU A 79 15.46 7.50 2.16
C LEU A 79 14.40 7.30 1.07
N GLN A 80 13.95 6.07 0.86
CA GLN A 80 12.85 5.76 -0.06
C GLN A 80 11.55 6.43 0.40
N ASP A 81 11.19 6.29 1.67
CA ASP A 81 10.02 6.96 2.27
C ASP A 81 10.08 8.49 2.11
N TYR A 82 11.28 9.07 2.29
CA TYR A 82 11.52 10.50 2.05
C TYR A 82 11.24 10.90 0.60
N LEU A 83 11.75 10.11 -0.36
CA LEU A 83 11.63 10.41 -1.78
C LEU A 83 10.20 10.17 -2.31
N ILE A 84 9.51 9.11 -1.85
CA ILE A 84 8.14 8.79 -2.24
C ILE A 84 7.19 9.98 -2.01
N VAL A 85 7.40 10.73 -0.95
CA VAL A 85 6.56 11.89 -0.61
C VAL A 85 6.90 13.13 -1.46
N ARG A 86 8.14 13.28 -1.90
CA ARG A 86 8.65 14.53 -2.50
C ARG A 86 8.89 14.46 -4.00
N VAL A 87 9.03 13.26 -4.55
CA VAL A 87 9.28 13.04 -5.97
C VAL A 87 7.97 12.70 -6.67
N ASN A 88 7.67 13.34 -7.80
CA ASN A 88 6.47 13.04 -8.57
C ASN A 88 6.49 11.60 -9.14
N ALA A 89 5.31 11.07 -9.51
CA ALA A 89 5.17 9.68 -9.95
C ALA A 89 6.03 9.33 -11.18
N GLY A 90 6.18 10.27 -12.12
CA GLY A 90 7.00 10.06 -13.33
C GLY A 90 8.49 9.95 -13.02
N ASP A 91 8.99 10.77 -12.11
CA ASP A 91 10.40 10.71 -11.73
C ASP A 91 10.70 9.50 -10.84
N ARG A 92 9.73 9.05 -10.03
CA ARG A 92 9.85 7.76 -9.30
C ARG A 92 10.01 6.58 -10.25
N LEU A 93 9.26 6.54 -11.37
CA LEU A 93 9.43 5.50 -12.39
C LEU A 93 10.82 5.56 -13.04
N LYS A 94 11.34 6.75 -13.36
CA LYS A 94 12.70 6.91 -13.88
C LYS A 94 13.76 6.39 -12.91
N LEU A 95 13.56 6.68 -11.61
CA LEU A 95 14.45 6.19 -10.56
C LEU A 95 14.38 4.67 -10.42
N ALA A 96 13.19 4.06 -10.48
CA ALA A 96 13.01 2.62 -10.39
C ALA A 96 13.75 1.86 -11.50
N VAL A 97 13.81 2.41 -12.71
CA VAL A 97 14.54 1.81 -13.84
C VAL A 97 16.03 2.16 -13.87
N ALA A 98 16.45 3.13 -13.08
CA ALA A 98 17.86 3.50 -12.96
C ALA A 98 18.70 2.32 -12.45
N GLY A 99 19.83 2.07 -13.07
CA GLY A 99 20.71 0.95 -12.72
C GLY A 99 20.36 -0.39 -13.39
N SER A 100 19.35 -0.43 -14.28
CA SER A 100 19.14 -1.59 -15.16
C SER A 100 20.09 -1.50 -16.37
N GLY A 101 20.86 -2.58 -16.60
CA GLY A 101 21.85 -2.63 -17.69
C GLY A 101 21.24 -2.87 -19.06
N SER A 102 20.02 -3.44 -19.13
CA SER A 102 19.31 -3.73 -20.36
C SER A 102 17.80 -3.87 -20.12
N ALA A 103 17.00 -3.82 -21.19
CA ALA A 103 15.55 -4.10 -21.11
C ALA A 103 15.25 -5.50 -20.58
N GLN A 104 16.08 -6.50 -20.91
CA GLN A 104 15.96 -7.86 -20.42
C GLN A 104 16.21 -7.94 -18.91
N ASP A 105 17.22 -7.25 -18.41
CA ASP A 105 17.49 -7.17 -16.97
C ASP A 105 16.35 -6.50 -16.23
N LEU A 106 15.87 -5.36 -16.73
CA LEU A 106 14.71 -4.67 -16.15
C LEU A 106 13.48 -5.57 -16.10
N TYR A 107 13.15 -6.24 -17.22
CA TYR A 107 12.01 -7.16 -17.30
C TYR A 107 12.11 -8.27 -16.25
N GLN A 108 13.26 -8.91 -16.11
CA GLN A 108 13.47 -9.98 -15.11
C GLN A 108 13.34 -9.45 -13.68
N ARG A 109 13.85 -8.25 -13.40
CA ARG A 109 13.72 -7.60 -12.08
C ARG A 109 12.27 -7.30 -11.74
N VAL A 110 11.50 -6.74 -12.68
CA VAL A 110 10.07 -6.46 -12.48
C VAL A 110 9.30 -7.76 -12.24
N CYS A 111 9.50 -8.78 -13.10
CA CYS A 111 8.83 -10.08 -12.94
C CYS A 111 9.14 -10.76 -11.60
N ARG A 112 10.36 -10.60 -11.09
CA ARG A 112 10.75 -11.12 -9.79
C ARG A 112 10.05 -10.36 -8.67
N ALA A 113 10.10 -9.03 -8.70
CA ALA A 113 9.49 -8.18 -7.69
C ALA A 113 7.98 -8.41 -7.58
N GLU A 114 7.27 -8.52 -8.72
CA GLU A 114 5.83 -8.80 -8.75
C GLU A 114 5.49 -10.18 -8.14
N ARG A 115 6.26 -11.21 -8.47
CA ARG A 115 6.05 -12.55 -7.89
C ARG A 115 6.31 -12.56 -6.38
N GLU A 116 7.39 -11.93 -5.94
CA GLU A 116 7.74 -11.83 -4.52
C GLU A 116 6.67 -11.05 -3.73
N ALA A 117 6.16 -9.96 -4.29
CA ALA A 117 5.09 -9.17 -3.68
C ALA A 117 3.78 -9.97 -3.55
N LEU A 118 3.38 -10.69 -4.60
CA LEU A 118 2.19 -11.54 -4.57
C LEU A 118 2.36 -12.68 -3.55
N GLN A 119 3.47 -13.41 -3.59
CA GLN A 119 3.75 -14.51 -2.67
C GLN A 119 3.74 -14.02 -1.22
N SER A 120 4.47 -12.92 -0.93
CA SER A 120 4.52 -12.34 0.42
C SER A 120 3.15 -11.87 0.91
N THR A 121 2.31 -11.36 0.02
CA THR A 121 0.94 -10.97 0.36
C THR A 121 0.08 -12.18 0.73
N LEU A 122 0.14 -13.25 -0.05
CA LEU A 122 -0.66 -14.46 0.20
C LEU A 122 -0.17 -15.18 1.45
N ASP A 123 1.14 -15.29 1.65
CA ASP A 123 1.73 -15.95 2.84
C ASP A 123 1.55 -15.11 4.12
N GLY A 124 1.49 -13.80 3.99
CA GLY A 124 1.37 -12.86 5.12
C GLY A 124 -0.05 -12.75 5.71
N ASN A 125 -1.06 -13.33 5.07
CA ASN A 125 -2.45 -13.32 5.53
C ASN A 125 -2.92 -14.74 5.82
N SER A 126 -3.12 -15.07 7.09
CA SER A 126 -3.60 -16.41 7.46
C SER A 126 -5.03 -16.67 6.96
N VAL A 127 -5.36 -17.95 6.75
CA VAL A 127 -6.71 -18.36 6.32
C VAL A 127 -7.77 -17.89 7.32
N GLU A 128 -7.48 -17.94 8.61
CA GLU A 128 -8.38 -17.50 9.68
C GLU A 128 -8.67 -15.99 9.56
N LEU A 129 -7.65 -15.19 9.24
CA LEU A 129 -7.79 -13.75 9.04
C LEU A 129 -8.64 -13.45 7.78
N LEU A 130 -8.42 -14.18 6.69
CA LEU A 130 -9.22 -14.07 5.46
C LEU A 130 -10.68 -14.48 5.72
N LEU A 131 -10.92 -15.55 6.49
CA LEU A 131 -12.25 -15.96 6.88
C LEU A 131 -12.93 -14.94 7.81
N ALA A 132 -12.21 -14.34 8.74
CA ALA A 132 -12.73 -13.25 9.57
C ALA A 132 -13.15 -12.04 8.72
N PHE A 133 -12.36 -11.70 7.69
CA PHE A 133 -12.71 -10.65 6.74
C PHE A 133 -13.99 -11.00 5.95
N THR A 134 -14.10 -12.21 5.42
CA THR A 134 -15.32 -12.66 4.71
C THR A 134 -16.55 -12.67 5.61
N GLN A 135 -16.39 -12.98 6.92
CA GLN A 135 -17.48 -12.87 7.90
C GLN A 135 -17.91 -11.42 8.11
N ALA A 136 -16.97 -10.48 8.15
CA ALA A 136 -17.30 -9.06 8.25
C ALA A 136 -18.12 -8.59 7.04
N LEU A 137 -17.74 -9.02 5.83
CA LEU A 137 -18.53 -8.76 4.61
C LEU A 137 -19.97 -9.26 4.73
N ARG A 138 -20.17 -10.48 5.23
CA ARG A 138 -21.51 -11.09 5.37
C ARG A 138 -22.41 -10.41 6.39
N ARG A 139 -21.83 -9.92 7.48
CA ARG A 139 -22.58 -9.25 8.54
C ARG A 139 -23.01 -7.85 8.17
N ALA A 140 -22.33 -7.25 7.20
CA ALA A 140 -22.61 -5.90 6.77
C ALA A 140 -23.84 -5.87 5.87
N ARG A 141 -24.82 -5.04 6.23
CA ARG A 141 -25.94 -4.74 5.35
C ARG A 141 -25.49 -3.91 4.13
N ARG A 142 -24.51 -3.04 4.36
CA ARG A 142 -23.91 -2.22 3.30
C ARG A 142 -22.43 -2.01 3.53
N ILE A 143 -21.65 -2.11 2.47
CA ILE A 143 -20.20 -1.99 2.49
C ILE A 143 -19.79 -0.67 1.84
N PHE A 144 -19.02 0.11 2.55
CA PHE A 144 -18.44 1.36 2.07
C PHE A 144 -16.96 1.17 1.85
N ILE A 145 -16.46 1.55 0.68
CA ILE A 145 -15.04 1.44 0.34
C ILE A 145 -14.45 2.85 0.33
N ALA A 146 -13.49 3.11 1.20
CA ALA A 146 -12.76 4.37 1.24
C ALA A 146 -11.37 4.19 0.65
N ALA A 147 -11.09 4.91 -0.43
CA ALA A 147 -9.80 4.93 -1.08
C ALA A 147 -9.54 6.29 -1.73
N HIS A 148 -8.30 6.73 -1.74
CA HIS A 148 -7.88 7.99 -2.35
C HIS A 148 -6.79 7.73 -3.39
N ASP A 149 -6.73 8.60 -4.41
CA ASP A 149 -5.71 8.60 -5.45
C ASP A 149 -5.53 7.21 -6.10
N PHE A 150 -4.33 6.70 -6.22
CA PHE A 150 -4.03 5.41 -6.85
C PHE A 150 -4.69 4.21 -6.16
N SER A 151 -4.97 4.28 -4.86
CA SER A 151 -5.70 3.22 -4.16
C SER A 151 -7.14 3.03 -4.67
N ARG A 152 -7.67 3.96 -5.45
CA ARG A 152 -8.99 3.81 -6.11
C ARG A 152 -9.02 2.70 -7.17
N PHE A 153 -7.88 2.36 -7.78
CA PHE A 153 -7.83 1.26 -8.74
C PHE A 153 -8.17 -0.11 -8.11
N PRO A 154 -7.44 -0.56 -7.07
CA PRO A 154 -7.81 -1.80 -6.40
C PRO A 154 -9.15 -1.70 -5.67
N ALA A 155 -9.58 -0.51 -5.23
CA ALA A 155 -10.91 -0.30 -4.66
C ALA A 155 -12.01 -0.55 -5.69
N GLY A 156 -11.86 -0.07 -6.93
CA GLY A 156 -12.80 -0.36 -8.04
C GLY A 156 -12.87 -1.84 -8.37
N TYR A 157 -11.73 -2.53 -8.33
CA TYR A 157 -11.70 -3.96 -8.53
C TYR A 157 -12.42 -4.71 -7.40
N LEU A 158 -12.19 -4.33 -6.15
CA LEU A 158 -12.89 -4.88 -4.98
C LEU A 158 -14.40 -4.64 -5.09
N GLU A 159 -14.83 -3.41 -5.39
CA GLU A 159 -16.25 -3.08 -5.59
C GLU A 159 -16.88 -4.00 -6.64
N HIS A 160 -16.24 -4.13 -7.80
CA HIS A 160 -16.73 -5.02 -8.87
C HIS A 160 -16.88 -6.47 -8.39
N ARG A 161 -15.90 -7.00 -7.65
CA ARG A 161 -15.98 -8.36 -7.09
C ARG A 161 -17.09 -8.51 -6.05
N LEU A 162 -17.27 -7.52 -5.17
CA LEU A 162 -18.31 -7.56 -4.15
C LEU A 162 -19.71 -7.47 -4.80
N LEU A 163 -19.90 -6.63 -5.83
CA LEU A 163 -21.13 -6.58 -6.61
C LEU A 163 -21.43 -7.90 -7.33
N SER A 164 -20.39 -8.56 -7.87
CA SER A 164 -20.53 -9.90 -8.47
C SER A 164 -20.97 -10.98 -7.46
N LEU A 165 -20.72 -10.75 -6.17
CA LEU A 165 -21.17 -11.58 -5.06
C LEU A 165 -22.53 -11.12 -4.49
N GLU A 166 -23.22 -10.22 -5.19
CA GLU A 166 -24.53 -9.65 -4.80
C GLU A 166 -24.50 -8.88 -3.46
N LEU A 167 -23.34 -8.35 -3.08
CA LEU A 167 -23.20 -7.52 -1.90
C LEU A 167 -23.49 -6.04 -2.22
N ASP A 168 -24.27 -5.39 -1.35
CA ASP A 168 -24.51 -3.93 -1.47
C ASP A 168 -23.25 -3.18 -1.06
N CYS A 169 -22.53 -2.64 -2.02
CA CYS A 169 -21.30 -1.90 -1.77
C CYS A 169 -21.17 -0.67 -2.67
N CYS A 170 -20.39 0.31 -2.22
CA CYS A 170 -20.03 1.46 -3.02
C CYS A 170 -18.68 2.06 -2.60
N ILE A 171 -17.92 2.54 -3.60
CA ILE A 171 -16.77 3.41 -3.34
C ILE A 171 -17.28 4.79 -2.94
N LEU A 172 -16.74 5.32 -1.84
CA LEU A 172 -17.08 6.65 -1.38
C LEU A 172 -16.35 7.72 -2.17
N ASP A 173 -17.11 8.65 -2.69
CA ASP A 173 -16.58 9.97 -3.01
C ASP A 173 -16.55 10.80 -1.73
N LEU A 174 -15.37 10.93 -1.16
CA LEU A 174 -15.17 11.55 0.16
C LEU A 174 -15.58 13.04 0.17
N GLN A 175 -15.56 13.71 -0.98
CA GLN A 175 -15.99 15.11 -1.09
C GLN A 175 -17.51 15.24 -1.24
N ALA A 176 -18.14 14.35 -2.00
CA ALA A 176 -19.57 14.45 -2.31
C ALA A 176 -20.49 13.82 -1.24
N ARG A 177 -19.96 13.00 -0.33
CA ARG A 177 -20.77 12.17 0.58
C ARG A 177 -20.58 12.43 2.07
N GLN A 178 -20.10 13.60 2.45
CA GLN A 178 -19.97 13.97 3.87
C GLN A 178 -21.31 13.84 4.63
N ASP A 179 -22.44 14.11 3.98
CA ASP A 179 -23.75 14.03 4.62
C ASP A 179 -24.20 12.61 4.93
N MET A 180 -23.74 11.60 4.17
CA MET A 180 -24.08 10.20 4.42
C MET A 180 -23.55 9.72 5.77
N PHE A 181 -22.40 10.25 6.23
CA PHE A 181 -21.80 9.87 7.51
C PHE A 181 -22.26 10.71 8.69
N ARG A 182 -23.11 11.73 8.50
CA ARG A 182 -23.82 12.38 9.62
C ARG A 182 -24.81 11.46 10.32
N ARG A 183 -25.32 10.44 9.60
CA ARG A 183 -26.15 9.34 10.14
C ARG A 183 -25.65 8.01 9.58
N PRO A 184 -24.48 7.52 10.03
CA PRO A 184 -23.92 6.29 9.47
C PRO A 184 -24.85 5.12 9.80
N PRO A 185 -24.98 4.18 8.86
CA PRO A 185 -25.73 2.96 9.10
C PRO A 185 -25.02 2.13 10.20
N ARG A 186 -25.74 1.75 11.23
CA ARG A 186 -25.18 0.97 12.37
C ARG A 186 -24.71 -0.43 11.96
N ASP A 187 -25.25 -0.95 10.88
CA ASP A 187 -25.01 -2.27 10.31
C ASP A 187 -24.12 -2.22 9.03
N GLY A 188 -23.41 -1.12 8.85
CA GLY A 188 -22.44 -0.94 7.77
C GLY A 188 -21.04 -1.46 8.12
N LEU A 189 -20.23 -1.67 7.08
CA LEU A 189 -18.80 -1.96 7.16
C LEU A 189 -18.03 -0.93 6.34
N LEU A 190 -17.00 -0.31 6.91
CA LEU A 190 -16.03 0.47 6.13
C LEU A 190 -14.85 -0.43 5.76
N ILE A 191 -14.50 -0.48 4.48
CA ILE A 191 -13.23 -1.04 4.00
C ILE A 191 -12.33 0.12 3.61
N ALA A 192 -11.26 0.33 4.35
CA ALA A 192 -10.27 1.37 4.10
C ALA A 192 -9.09 0.81 3.29
N ILE A 193 -8.84 1.35 2.10
CA ILE A 193 -7.72 0.94 1.24
C ILE A 193 -6.77 2.12 1.09
N THR A 194 -5.58 2.00 1.65
CA THR A 194 -4.53 3.02 1.51
C THR A 194 -3.15 2.44 1.79
N VAL A 195 -2.20 2.86 0.97
CA VAL A 195 -0.78 2.51 1.03
C VAL A 195 0.05 3.80 0.89
N PRO A 196 1.35 3.79 1.17
CA PRO A 196 2.17 4.99 1.01
C PRO A 196 2.14 5.58 -0.41
N PRO A 197 2.01 6.92 -0.55
CA PRO A 197 1.70 7.88 0.51
C PRO A 197 0.24 7.76 0.95
N TYR A 198 0.02 7.63 2.25
CA TYR A 198 -1.33 7.38 2.79
C TYR A 198 -2.26 8.58 2.57
N GLY A 199 -3.47 8.32 2.07
CA GLY A 199 -4.48 9.34 1.84
C GLY A 199 -5.08 9.89 3.13
N ASN A 200 -4.93 11.19 3.39
CA ASN A 200 -5.44 11.85 4.60
C ASN A 200 -6.95 11.69 4.78
N ASP A 201 -7.72 11.79 3.71
CA ASP A 201 -9.18 11.66 3.75
C ASP A 201 -9.62 10.26 4.12
N THR A 202 -8.93 9.23 3.58
CA THR A 202 -9.16 7.82 3.95
C THR A 202 -8.86 7.60 5.42
N ILE A 203 -7.76 8.15 5.94
CA ILE A 203 -7.39 8.05 7.36
C ILE A 203 -8.42 8.75 8.24
N ALA A 204 -8.83 9.96 7.90
CA ALA A 204 -9.78 10.75 8.67
C ALA A 204 -11.14 10.03 8.77
N LEU A 205 -11.65 9.52 7.65
CA LEU A 205 -12.89 8.76 7.60
C LEU A 205 -12.80 7.45 8.41
N THR A 206 -11.68 6.73 8.29
CA THR A 206 -11.44 5.50 9.05
C THR A 206 -11.50 5.75 10.55
N ARG A 207 -10.82 6.79 11.03
CA ARG A 207 -10.86 7.21 12.45
C ARG A 207 -12.26 7.58 12.89
N TYR A 208 -12.98 8.33 12.06
CA TYR A 208 -14.35 8.71 12.35
C TYR A 208 -15.27 7.50 12.49
N CYS A 209 -15.27 6.59 11.52
CA CYS A 209 -16.09 5.37 11.57
C CYS A 209 -15.77 4.52 12.80
N ALA A 210 -14.50 4.33 13.12
CA ALA A 210 -14.08 3.62 14.33
C ALA A 210 -14.59 4.31 15.60
N SER A 211 -14.54 5.65 15.67
CA SER A 211 -14.98 6.43 16.85
C SER A 211 -16.46 6.34 17.14
N ILE A 212 -17.29 6.09 16.13
CA ILE A 212 -18.75 5.92 16.27
C ILE A 212 -19.18 4.45 16.40
N GLY A 213 -18.20 3.52 16.50
CA GLY A 213 -18.44 2.09 16.64
C GLY A 213 -18.86 1.36 15.36
N MET A 214 -18.69 2.00 14.19
CA MET A 214 -18.89 1.32 12.91
C MET A 214 -17.73 0.35 12.65
N PRO A 215 -18.00 -0.91 12.26
CA PRO A 215 -16.95 -1.85 11.89
C PRO A 215 -16.05 -1.32 10.77
N VAL A 216 -14.74 -1.52 10.93
CA VAL A 216 -13.73 -1.14 9.95
C VAL A 216 -12.85 -2.34 9.61
N ALA A 217 -12.67 -2.59 8.32
CA ALA A 217 -11.65 -3.47 7.78
C ALA A 217 -10.63 -2.66 6.98
N ALA A 218 -9.39 -3.11 6.89
CA ALA A 218 -8.35 -2.41 6.16
C ALA A 218 -7.59 -3.32 5.19
N LEU A 219 -7.24 -2.80 4.01
CA LEU A 219 -6.23 -3.33 3.10
C LEU A 219 -5.10 -2.30 3.03
N THR A 220 -3.92 -2.68 3.48
CA THR A 220 -2.78 -1.74 3.62
C THR A 220 -1.46 -2.49 3.56
N ASP A 221 -0.33 -1.80 3.61
CA ASP A 221 1.00 -2.37 3.43
C ASP A 221 1.62 -2.91 4.73
N ARG A 222 1.20 -2.43 5.89
CA ARG A 222 1.80 -2.80 7.19
C ARG A 222 0.83 -2.70 8.36
N PRO A 223 1.06 -3.50 9.43
CA PRO A 223 0.11 -3.61 10.55
C PRO A 223 0.04 -2.34 11.43
N ASP A 224 1.02 -1.47 11.36
CA ASP A 224 1.07 -0.20 12.09
C ASP A 224 0.65 1.01 11.23
N SER A 225 0.09 0.78 10.04
CA SER A 225 -0.41 1.85 9.18
C SER A 225 -1.53 2.65 9.88
N PRO A 226 -1.76 3.91 9.48
CA PRO A 226 -2.78 4.75 10.12
C PRO A 226 -4.19 4.15 10.10
N VAL A 227 -4.54 3.35 9.08
CA VAL A 227 -5.87 2.71 8.96
C VAL A 227 -5.93 1.38 9.70
N ALA A 228 -4.84 0.60 9.71
CA ALA A 228 -4.75 -0.65 10.44
C ALA A 228 -4.96 -0.47 11.95
N ARG A 229 -4.48 0.63 12.51
CA ARG A 229 -4.66 0.97 13.94
C ARG A 229 -6.12 1.19 14.35
N CYS A 230 -7.00 1.42 13.39
CA CYS A 230 -8.42 1.66 13.63
C CYS A 230 -9.30 0.49 13.20
N ALA A 231 -8.76 -0.47 12.45
CA ALA A 231 -9.48 -1.59 11.89
C ALA A 231 -9.55 -2.77 12.86
N GLN A 232 -10.69 -3.50 12.87
CA GLN A 232 -10.83 -4.77 13.57
C GLN A 232 -10.17 -5.92 12.79
N THR A 233 -10.12 -5.80 11.46
CA THR A 233 -9.51 -6.79 10.59
C THR A 233 -8.63 -6.06 9.57
N THR A 234 -7.35 -6.43 9.48
CA THR A 234 -6.41 -5.83 8.54
C THR A 234 -5.78 -6.91 7.69
N LEU A 235 -5.86 -6.76 6.38
CA LEU A 235 -5.14 -7.57 5.41
C LEU A 235 -3.94 -6.79 4.90
N LEU A 236 -2.79 -7.45 4.86
CA LEU A 236 -1.53 -6.85 4.47
C LEU A 236 -1.22 -7.17 3.01
N CYS A 237 -0.88 -6.15 2.24
CA CYS A 237 -0.53 -6.24 0.83
C CYS A 237 0.87 -5.68 0.59
N HIS A 238 1.76 -6.48 0.05
CA HIS A 238 3.07 -6.01 -0.40
C HIS A 238 2.91 -5.31 -1.74
N VAL A 239 2.92 -3.99 -1.73
CA VAL A 239 2.68 -3.15 -2.92
C VAL A 239 3.93 -2.46 -3.43
N GLU A 240 5.02 -2.46 -2.67
CA GLU A 240 6.25 -1.79 -3.05
C GLU A 240 6.90 -2.50 -4.25
N LEU A 241 7.02 -1.78 -5.36
CA LEU A 241 7.69 -2.27 -6.56
C LEU A 241 9.02 -1.54 -6.75
N MET A 242 10.12 -2.29 -6.69
CA MET A 242 11.48 -1.80 -6.90
C MET A 242 11.87 -0.61 -6.01
N GLY A 243 11.25 -0.48 -4.82
CA GLY A 243 11.58 0.52 -3.81
C GLY A 243 11.08 1.93 -4.07
N MET A 244 10.41 2.20 -5.21
CA MET A 244 10.05 3.57 -5.61
C MET A 244 8.62 3.74 -6.11
N THR A 245 7.97 2.66 -6.52
CA THR A 245 6.61 2.68 -7.06
C THR A 245 5.75 1.65 -6.35
N ASN A 246 4.43 1.79 -6.46
CA ASN A 246 3.50 0.78 -5.99
C ASN A 246 2.96 -0.02 -7.16
N SER A 247 2.88 -1.34 -6.98
CA SER A 247 2.10 -2.25 -7.81
C SER A 247 0.91 -2.76 -6.99
N PHE A 248 -0.24 -2.87 -7.62
CA PHE A 248 -1.43 -3.41 -6.99
C PHE A 248 -1.75 -4.86 -7.39
N THR A 249 -0.85 -5.51 -8.13
CA THR A 249 -1.00 -6.91 -8.56
C THR A 249 -1.28 -7.85 -7.37
N SER A 250 -0.52 -7.69 -6.29
CA SER A 250 -0.68 -8.49 -5.08
C SER A 250 -2.01 -8.24 -4.38
N MET A 251 -2.49 -6.99 -4.34
CA MET A 251 -3.78 -6.63 -3.75
C MET A 251 -4.94 -7.16 -4.58
N VAL A 252 -4.85 -7.13 -5.91
CA VAL A 252 -5.83 -7.73 -6.83
C VAL A 252 -5.92 -9.23 -6.60
N GLY A 253 -4.77 -9.93 -6.52
CA GLY A 253 -4.73 -11.37 -6.20
C GLY A 253 -5.34 -11.72 -4.85
N LEU A 254 -5.13 -10.88 -3.84
CA LEU A 254 -5.76 -11.04 -2.52
C LEU A 254 -7.28 -10.83 -2.58
N VAL A 255 -7.76 -9.85 -3.34
CA VAL A 255 -9.20 -9.61 -3.56
C VAL A 255 -9.86 -10.81 -4.25
N ASP A 256 -9.21 -11.42 -5.24
CA ASP A 256 -9.70 -12.64 -5.87
C ASP A 256 -9.78 -13.80 -4.88
N THR A 257 -8.75 -13.97 -4.05
CA THR A 257 -8.73 -14.98 -2.99
C THR A 257 -9.89 -14.78 -2.01
N LEU A 258 -10.16 -13.55 -1.59
CA LEU A 258 -11.31 -13.21 -0.73
C LEU A 258 -12.64 -13.56 -1.38
N ALA A 259 -12.82 -13.23 -2.67
CA ALA A 259 -14.03 -13.53 -3.41
C ALA A 259 -14.27 -15.05 -3.50
N MET A 260 -13.23 -15.83 -3.77
CA MET A 260 -13.30 -17.29 -3.80
C MET A 260 -13.63 -17.89 -2.43
N LEU A 261 -12.99 -17.41 -1.37
CA LEU A 261 -13.27 -17.86 0.00
C LEU A 261 -14.69 -17.46 0.46
N TYR A 262 -15.14 -16.27 0.10
CA TYR A 262 -16.51 -15.84 0.36
C TYR A 262 -17.51 -16.80 -0.32
N THR A 263 -17.33 -17.09 -1.61
CA THR A 263 -18.18 -18.02 -2.36
C THR A 263 -18.16 -19.42 -1.76
N PHE A 264 -16.99 -19.96 -1.48
CA PHE A 264 -16.81 -21.27 -0.88
C PHE A 264 -17.55 -21.39 0.45
N THR A 265 -17.44 -20.40 1.32
CA THR A 265 -18.06 -20.40 2.63
C THR A 265 -19.53 -19.98 2.62
N SER A 266 -20.08 -19.40 1.53
CA SER A 266 -21.49 -19.07 1.37
C SER A 266 -22.35 -20.31 1.06
N GLY A 267 -21.75 -21.40 0.61
CA GLY A 267 -22.45 -22.55 0.11
C GLY A 267 -23.03 -22.35 -1.29
N ALA A 268 -23.58 -23.41 -1.85
CA ALA A 268 -24.26 -23.30 -3.15
C ALA A 268 -25.59 -22.55 -3.00
N PRO A 269 -25.94 -21.65 -3.92
CA PRO A 269 -27.24 -20.97 -3.89
C PRO A 269 -28.37 -21.98 -4.01
N THR A 270 -29.45 -21.73 -3.29
CA THR A 270 -30.66 -22.55 -3.34
C THR A 270 -31.28 -22.52 -4.74
N GLN A 271 -32.15 -23.49 -5.04
CA GLN A 271 -32.83 -23.51 -6.33
C GLN A 271 -33.75 -22.29 -6.52
N GLU A 272 -34.29 -21.77 -5.43
CA GLU A 272 -35.16 -20.59 -5.43
C GLU A 272 -34.37 -19.31 -5.76
N GLU A 273 -33.20 -19.14 -5.14
CA GLU A 273 -32.27 -18.03 -5.44
C GLU A 273 -31.78 -18.07 -6.90
N LYS A 274 -31.43 -19.25 -7.41
CA LYS A 274 -31.06 -19.42 -8.82
C LYS A 274 -32.19 -18.99 -9.75
N THR A 275 -33.41 -19.46 -9.49
CA THR A 275 -34.59 -19.15 -10.34
C THR A 275 -34.92 -17.66 -10.31
N CYS A 276 -34.80 -17.02 -9.12
CA CYS A 276 -35.01 -15.59 -8.99
C CYS A 276 -33.96 -14.79 -9.80
N ARG A 277 -32.69 -15.17 -9.68
CA ARG A 277 -31.58 -14.56 -10.40
C ARG A 277 -31.76 -14.68 -11.93
N ASP A 278 -32.03 -15.88 -12.42
CA ASP A 278 -32.23 -16.12 -13.85
C ASP A 278 -33.42 -15.35 -14.40
N THR A 279 -34.44 -15.13 -13.60
CA THR A 279 -35.62 -14.33 -13.96
C THR A 279 -35.28 -12.84 -14.04
N LEU A 280 -34.50 -12.33 -13.09
CA LEU A 280 -34.02 -10.95 -13.07
C LEU A 280 -33.07 -10.66 -14.25
N HIS A 281 -32.12 -11.57 -14.51
CA HIS A 281 -31.21 -11.45 -15.66
C HIS A 281 -31.98 -11.41 -16.98
N ARG A 282 -32.92 -12.30 -17.18
CA ARG A 282 -33.75 -12.29 -18.40
C ARG A 282 -34.52 -10.98 -18.57
N LYS A 283 -35.10 -10.44 -17.48
CA LYS A 283 -35.77 -9.14 -17.52
C LYS A 283 -34.83 -8.01 -17.86
N PHE A 284 -33.61 -7.99 -17.22
CA PHE A 284 -32.59 -7.00 -17.51
C PHE A 284 -32.17 -7.05 -18.99
N ASP A 285 -31.80 -8.24 -19.48
CA ASP A 285 -31.40 -8.45 -20.87
C ASP A 285 -32.52 -8.03 -21.87
N SER A 286 -33.78 -8.26 -21.54
CA SER A 286 -34.90 -7.84 -22.37
C SER A 286 -35.03 -6.31 -22.52
N CYS A 287 -34.63 -5.55 -21.49
CA CYS A 287 -34.62 -4.09 -21.56
C CYS A 287 -33.53 -3.53 -22.50
N PHE A 288 -32.43 -4.25 -22.70
CA PHE A 288 -31.37 -3.83 -23.62
C PHE A 288 -31.46 -4.45 -25.01
N SER A 289 -32.36 -5.44 -25.20
CA SER A 289 -32.57 -6.11 -26.47
C SER A 289 -33.73 -5.48 -27.28
N ASP A 290 -34.43 -4.49 -26.73
CA ASP A 290 -35.50 -3.78 -27.43
C ASP A 290 -34.90 -2.78 -28.45
N PRO A 291 -35.10 -2.99 -29.77
CA PRO A 291 -34.53 -2.10 -30.78
C PRO A 291 -35.11 -0.67 -30.75
N ASN A 292 -36.16 -0.42 -29.95
CA ASN A 292 -36.73 0.90 -29.75
C ASN A 292 -36.12 1.71 -28.59
N THR A 293 -35.15 1.17 -27.88
CA THR A 293 -34.44 1.85 -26.78
C THR A 293 -33.18 2.61 -27.25
N SER A 294 -33.07 2.91 -28.54
CA SER A 294 -32.05 3.82 -29.08
C SER A 294 -32.42 5.25 -28.69
N ILE A 295 -31.72 5.79 -27.68
CA ILE A 295 -31.67 7.23 -27.37
C ILE A 295 -30.77 7.94 -28.36
#